data_c81eabb8a8a50db5d35695954654e53e
#
_entry.id   c81eabb8a8a50db5d35695954654e53e
#
_cell.length_a   1.000
_cell.length_b   1.000
_cell.length_c   1.000
_cell.angle_alpha   90.00
_cell.angle_beta   90.00
_cell.angle_gamma   90.00
#
_symmetry.space_group_name_H-M   'P 1'
#
loop_
_entity.id
_entity.type
_entity.pdbx_description
1 polymer ?
#
loop_
_entity_poly.entity_id
_entity_poly.type
_entity_poly.pdbx_seq_one_letter_code
_entity_poly.pdbx_strand_id
1 'polypeptide(L)'
;MRNSTFTIIPHSVYNINMLKIIEITDKKEWNDFINEHGGHPLQLWGWGELKSQSANWQVVRVFLKNGEEKYIDRKKNDHSDIVAAAQILVRKLPFPLRNFAYIPRGALVISKKPIERARISREIALWVSKNIKPKPVCLTMEPDWNSGEFNLRDGWRSSKNTILIPRTLILDLTQNEDELLAKMSKKTRQYIRKSGGEVRVRQLFSKEEIDRALEIYVETAKRAGFAIHSKDYYHELYKKMGENSPIFGAFIEKEQGKSIEKNKNTEDYIAEKLKNQEMVAFLWFAQSDNVAFELYGGVTEAGQKSRANYVLKWIAIIEMKNRGVKRYDFNGLLNDGISRFKAGFANHEDLLVGTLDFPISKTYFVWNSFLPTAKKIVRKFKK
;
A
#
# COMPACT_ATOMS: atom_id res chain seq x y z
N MET A 1 -38.91 48.40 1.81
CA MET A 1 -37.44 48.43 1.92
C MET A 1 -37.07 47.50 3.07
N ARG A 2 -36.59 46.28 2.78
CA ARG A 2 -36.07 45.37 3.79
C ARG A 2 -34.58 45.15 3.47
N ASN A 3 -33.72 45.70 4.33
CA ASN A 3 -32.29 45.51 4.28
C ASN A 3 -31.98 44.09 4.75
N SER A 4 -31.49 43.23 3.85
CA SER A 4 -30.90 41.95 4.18
C SER A 4 -29.40 42.13 4.42
N THR A 5 -29.00 42.16 5.67
CA THR A 5 -27.60 42.12 6.10
C THR A 5 -27.04 40.72 5.85
N PHE A 6 -26.12 40.59 4.90
CA PHE A 6 -25.32 39.37 4.72
C PHE A 6 -24.28 39.33 5.83
N THR A 7 -24.43 38.35 6.76
CA THR A 7 -23.40 38.03 7.74
C THR A 7 -22.32 37.25 7.04
N ILE A 8 -21.16 37.85 6.82
CA ILE A 8 -19.95 37.16 6.33
C ILE A 8 -19.41 36.34 7.50
N ILE A 9 -19.50 35.02 7.41
CA ILE A 9 -18.80 34.13 8.30
C ILE A 9 -17.31 34.20 7.97
N PRO A 10 -16.42 34.55 8.93
CA PRO A 10 -14.99 34.61 8.65
C PRO A 10 -14.49 33.20 8.33
N HIS A 11 -14.10 32.97 7.09
CA HIS A 11 -13.27 31.81 6.73
C HIS A 11 -11.98 31.90 7.56
N SER A 12 -11.71 30.90 8.37
CA SER A 12 -10.39 30.72 8.99
C SER A 12 -9.36 30.52 7.86
N VAL A 13 -8.77 31.63 7.44
CA VAL A 13 -7.65 31.64 6.50
C VAL A 13 -6.45 31.15 7.29
N TYR A 14 -6.08 29.88 7.15
CA TYR A 14 -4.78 29.41 7.61
C TYR A 14 -3.70 30.23 6.91
N ASN A 15 -2.91 30.93 7.70
CA ASN A 15 -1.90 31.86 7.21
C ASN A 15 -0.72 31.05 6.65
N ILE A 16 -0.57 31.00 5.31
CA ILE A 16 0.36 30.11 4.58
C ILE A 16 1.84 30.46 4.80
N ASN A 17 2.12 31.67 5.21
CA ASN A 17 3.50 32.14 5.36
C ASN A 17 4.28 31.49 6.52
N MET A 18 3.69 30.48 7.19
CA MET A 18 4.25 29.91 8.41
C MET A 18 4.33 28.37 8.46
N LEU A 19 4.24 27.64 7.32
CA LEU A 19 4.52 26.19 7.35
C LEU A 19 6.03 25.94 7.46
N LYS A 20 6.43 25.31 8.55
CA LYS A 20 7.81 24.85 8.76
C LYS A 20 7.92 23.39 8.39
N ILE A 21 8.91 23.04 7.56
CA ILE A 21 9.19 21.65 7.19
C ILE A 21 10.45 21.21 7.96
N ILE A 22 10.35 20.10 8.67
CA ILE A 22 11.43 19.51 9.43
C ILE A 22 11.67 18.07 8.98
N GLU A 23 12.94 17.69 8.89
CA GLU A 23 13.32 16.29 8.62
C GLU A 23 13.24 15.47 9.89
N ILE A 24 12.73 14.23 9.76
CA ILE A 24 12.56 13.30 10.87
C ILE A 24 13.50 12.12 10.67
N THR A 25 14.25 11.84 11.73
CA THR A 25 15.23 10.74 11.79
C THR A 25 14.89 9.69 12.86
N ASP A 26 13.86 9.94 13.68
CA ASP A 26 13.37 8.99 14.66
C ASP A 26 12.28 8.10 14.07
N LYS A 27 12.54 6.79 14.08
CA LYS A 27 11.62 5.77 13.53
C LYS A 27 10.32 5.70 14.33
N LYS A 28 10.40 5.81 15.64
CA LYS A 28 9.23 5.67 16.51
C LYS A 28 8.30 6.85 16.33
N GLU A 29 8.83 8.08 16.42
CA GLU A 29 8.08 9.32 16.19
C GLU A 29 7.37 9.30 14.83
N TRP A 30 8.09 8.87 13.77
CA TRP A 30 7.55 8.76 12.44
C TRP A 30 6.38 7.77 12.34
N ASN A 31 6.60 6.53 12.81
CA ASN A 31 5.59 5.48 12.69
C ASN A 31 4.36 5.74 13.57
N ASP A 32 4.57 6.29 14.77
CA ASP A 32 3.47 6.67 15.67
C ASP A 32 2.57 7.69 14.99
N PHE A 33 3.13 8.74 14.37
CA PHE A 33 2.34 9.73 13.64
C PHE A 33 1.59 9.13 12.44
N ILE A 34 2.25 8.29 11.63
CA ILE A 34 1.61 7.64 10.47
C ILE A 34 0.45 6.75 10.92
N ASN A 35 0.61 5.97 11.97
CA ASN A 35 -0.41 5.08 12.50
C ASN A 35 -1.57 5.85 13.14
N GLU A 36 -1.30 6.82 13.99
CA GLU A 36 -2.31 7.64 14.68
C GLU A 36 -3.24 8.36 13.69
N HIS A 37 -2.70 8.83 12.57
CA HIS A 37 -3.46 9.61 11.59
C HIS A 37 -3.94 8.79 10.37
N GLY A 38 -3.92 7.46 10.46
CA GLY A 38 -4.46 6.58 9.43
C GLY A 38 -3.66 6.55 8.14
N GLY A 39 -2.34 6.77 8.24
CA GLY A 39 -1.45 6.77 7.09
C GLY A 39 -1.31 5.39 6.44
N HIS A 40 -1.02 5.40 5.14
CA HIS A 40 -0.84 4.19 4.35
C HIS A 40 0.47 3.46 4.71
N PRO A 41 0.52 2.10 4.74
CA PRO A 41 1.71 1.36 5.14
C PRO A 41 2.94 1.58 4.26
N LEU A 42 2.81 2.04 3.02
CA LEU A 42 3.93 2.45 2.19
C LEU A 42 4.59 3.79 2.66
N GLN A 43 4.00 4.44 3.67
CA GLN A 43 4.59 5.60 4.36
C GLN A 43 5.28 5.21 5.67
N LEU A 44 5.18 3.95 6.13
CA LEU A 44 5.93 3.47 7.31
C LEU A 44 7.44 3.44 7.05
N TRP A 45 8.20 3.58 8.11
CA TRP A 45 9.67 3.61 8.08
C TRP A 45 10.27 2.42 7.35
N GLY A 46 9.81 1.20 7.65
CA GLY A 46 10.31 -0.04 7.07
C GLY A 46 10.23 -0.11 5.54
N TRP A 47 9.21 0.51 4.93
CA TRP A 47 9.10 0.60 3.48
C TRP A 47 10.23 1.43 2.87
N GLY A 48 10.56 2.57 3.48
CA GLY A 48 11.70 3.40 3.05
C GLY A 48 13.02 2.64 3.16
N GLU A 49 13.25 1.95 4.29
CA GLU A 49 14.46 1.13 4.49
C GLU A 49 14.60 0.03 3.43
N LEU A 50 13.51 -0.67 3.11
CA LEU A 50 13.49 -1.63 2.01
C LEU A 50 13.94 -0.99 0.69
N LYS A 51 13.39 0.17 0.35
CA LYS A 51 13.72 0.86 -0.92
C LYS A 51 15.16 1.36 -0.94
N SER A 52 15.67 1.82 0.19
CA SER A 52 17.05 2.27 0.33
C SER A 52 18.03 1.14 0.05
N GLN A 53 17.83 -0.03 0.65
CA GLN A 53 18.76 -1.16 0.52
C GLN A 53 18.61 -1.92 -0.81
N SER A 54 17.38 -2.20 -1.23
CA SER A 54 17.13 -3.13 -2.34
C SER A 54 17.07 -2.46 -3.71
N ALA A 55 16.93 -1.13 -3.78
CA ALA A 55 16.67 -0.44 -5.05
C ALA A 55 17.40 0.90 -5.22
N ASN A 56 18.42 1.15 -4.40
CA ASN A 56 19.26 2.37 -4.45
C ASN A 56 18.45 3.69 -4.39
N TRP A 57 17.41 3.73 -3.55
CA TRP A 57 16.71 4.96 -3.24
C TRP A 57 17.32 5.61 -2.00
N GLN A 58 17.46 6.92 -2.02
CA GLN A 58 17.63 7.71 -0.82
C GLN A 58 16.24 7.99 -0.22
N VAL A 59 16.13 8.00 1.09
CA VAL A 59 14.86 8.25 1.79
C VAL A 59 14.99 9.50 2.63
N VAL A 60 14.03 10.41 2.46
CA VAL A 60 13.89 11.61 3.28
C VAL A 60 12.47 11.61 3.85
N ARG A 61 12.34 11.87 5.14
CA ARG A 61 11.06 11.93 5.84
C ARG A 61 10.88 13.31 6.43
N VAL A 62 9.74 13.92 6.16
CA VAL A 62 9.46 15.29 6.61
C VAL A 62 8.10 15.39 7.27
N PHE A 63 8.04 16.17 8.36
CA PHE A 63 6.81 16.73 8.88
C PHE A 63 6.65 18.17 8.44
N LEU A 64 5.39 18.55 8.16
CA LEU A 64 4.98 19.92 7.98
C LEU A 64 4.22 20.37 9.22
N LYS A 65 4.72 21.42 9.85
CA LYS A 65 4.14 22.01 11.07
C LYS A 65 3.56 23.37 10.79
N ASN A 66 2.47 23.72 11.47
CA ASN A 66 2.02 25.10 11.53
C ASN A 66 3.06 25.96 12.28
N GLY A 67 3.46 27.08 11.69
CA GLY A 67 4.51 27.94 12.22
C GLY A 67 4.11 28.89 13.34
N GLU A 68 2.90 28.81 13.89
CA GLU A 68 2.54 29.56 15.08
C GLU A 68 3.26 28.95 16.30
N GLU A 69 4.28 29.64 16.81
CA GLU A 69 4.90 29.33 18.09
C GLU A 69 3.88 29.54 19.22
N LYS A 70 3.03 28.56 19.46
CA LYS A 70 2.47 28.39 20.79
C LYS A 70 3.60 27.86 21.67
N TYR A 71 3.93 28.57 22.71
CA TYR A 71 4.85 28.16 23.77
C TYR A 71 4.30 26.86 24.37
N ILE A 72 4.76 25.72 23.86
CA ILE A 72 4.35 24.38 24.31
C ILE A 72 5.55 23.77 25.00
N ASP A 73 5.33 23.42 26.25
CA ASP A 73 6.26 22.70 27.12
C ASP A 73 6.75 21.41 26.38
N ARG A 74 8.04 21.35 26.08
CA ARG A 74 8.70 20.29 25.27
C ARG A 74 8.69 18.90 25.90
N LYS A 75 7.83 18.62 26.89
CA LYS A 75 7.83 17.37 27.67
C LYS A 75 6.84 16.29 27.15
N LYS A 76 6.07 16.51 26.09
CA LYS A 76 5.27 15.48 25.41
C LYS A 76 5.53 15.55 23.90
N ASN A 77 5.61 14.41 23.22
CA ASN A 77 5.52 14.26 21.76
C ASN A 77 4.13 14.75 21.31
N ASP A 78 3.92 16.05 21.32
CA ASP A 78 2.66 16.67 20.89
C ASP A 78 2.74 16.90 19.39
N HIS A 79 2.02 16.06 18.65
CA HIS A 79 1.89 16.12 17.19
C HIS A 79 0.78 17.09 16.74
N SER A 80 0.18 17.85 17.64
CA SER A 80 -0.99 18.69 17.37
C SER A 80 -0.74 19.81 16.35
N ASP A 81 0.50 20.22 16.15
CA ASP A 81 0.93 21.22 15.19
C ASP A 81 1.31 20.65 13.82
N ILE A 82 1.38 19.33 13.67
CA ILE A 82 1.74 18.66 12.42
C ILE A 82 0.50 18.59 11.51
N VAL A 83 0.61 19.12 10.32
CA VAL A 83 -0.47 19.15 9.30
C VAL A 83 -0.26 18.13 8.19
N ALA A 84 0.97 17.65 8.02
CA ALA A 84 1.28 16.61 7.02
C ALA A 84 2.59 15.88 7.31
N ALA A 85 2.70 14.66 6.76
CA ALA A 85 3.91 13.84 6.73
C ALA A 85 4.15 13.30 5.32
N ALA A 86 5.43 13.26 4.89
CA ALA A 86 5.79 12.67 3.61
C ALA A 86 7.10 11.88 3.67
N GLN A 87 7.05 10.58 3.34
CA GLN A 87 8.23 9.77 3.06
C GLN A 87 8.56 9.89 1.58
N ILE A 88 9.65 10.56 1.27
CA ILE A 88 10.09 10.91 -0.08
C ILE A 88 11.23 9.98 -0.48
N LEU A 89 11.02 9.20 -1.52
CA LEU A 89 12.01 8.34 -2.13
C LEU A 89 12.71 9.10 -3.26
N VAL A 90 14.04 9.18 -3.23
CA VAL A 90 14.83 9.89 -4.24
C VAL A 90 15.76 8.93 -4.94
N ARG A 91 15.70 8.86 -6.27
CA ARG A 91 16.52 7.97 -7.08
C ARG A 91 17.31 8.74 -8.13
N LYS A 92 18.58 8.37 -8.29
CA LYS A 92 19.38 8.87 -9.42
C LYS A 92 18.86 8.32 -10.74
N LEU A 93 18.80 9.20 -11.73
CA LEU A 93 18.45 8.87 -13.11
C LEU A 93 19.67 9.12 -14.02
N PRO A 94 19.70 8.48 -15.21
CA PRO A 94 20.71 8.78 -16.23
C PRO A 94 20.67 10.26 -16.63
N PHE A 95 21.84 10.80 -16.97
CA PHE A 95 21.96 12.14 -17.56
C PHE A 95 21.05 12.24 -18.79
N PRO A 96 20.34 13.37 -19.01
CA PRO A 96 20.36 14.64 -18.25
C PRO A 96 19.33 14.74 -17.11
N LEU A 97 18.61 13.68 -16.74
CA LEU A 97 17.46 13.73 -15.82
C LEU A 97 17.84 13.92 -14.35
N ARG A 98 19.09 13.58 -13.95
CA ARG A 98 19.63 13.72 -12.58
C ARG A 98 18.93 12.89 -11.53
N ASN A 99 17.88 13.41 -10.85
CA ASN A 99 17.13 12.73 -9.80
C ASN A 99 15.64 12.64 -10.14
N PHE A 100 14.99 11.66 -9.57
CA PHE A 100 13.55 11.48 -9.51
C PHE A 100 13.11 11.40 -8.06
N ALA A 101 12.10 12.17 -7.65
CA ALA A 101 11.53 12.13 -6.31
C ALA A 101 10.12 11.53 -6.36
N TYR A 102 9.79 10.66 -5.41
CA TYR A 102 8.55 9.90 -5.40
C TYR A 102 7.98 9.72 -4.00
N ILE A 103 6.67 9.90 -3.85
CA ILE A 103 5.91 9.66 -2.62
C ILE A 103 4.84 8.58 -2.91
N PRO A 104 5.05 7.32 -2.49
CA PRO A 104 4.08 6.24 -2.68
C PRO A 104 2.93 6.35 -1.67
N ARG A 105 1.68 6.31 -2.12
CA ARG A 105 0.47 6.36 -1.26
C ARG A 105 0.53 7.44 -0.17
N GLY A 106 1.12 8.56 -0.49
CA GLY A 106 1.26 9.76 0.36
C GLY A 106 1.30 11.01 -0.52
N ALA A 107 1.49 12.19 0.05
CA ALA A 107 1.72 12.50 1.45
C ALA A 107 0.49 12.21 2.33
N LEU A 108 0.70 11.89 3.61
CA LEU A 108 -0.37 11.96 4.59
C LEU A 108 -0.64 13.44 4.90
N VAL A 109 -1.82 13.93 4.60
CA VAL A 109 -2.27 15.29 4.90
C VAL A 109 -3.50 15.22 5.79
N ILE A 110 -3.45 15.87 6.94
CA ILE A 110 -4.52 15.82 7.95
C ILE A 110 -5.82 16.42 7.43
N SER A 111 -5.73 17.51 6.69
CA SER A 111 -6.91 18.13 6.08
C SER A 111 -7.53 17.23 5.01
N LYS A 112 -8.86 17.12 5.03
CA LYS A 112 -9.65 16.41 4.00
C LYS A 112 -10.09 17.34 2.86
N LYS A 113 -9.84 18.64 2.95
CA LYS A 113 -10.25 19.61 1.93
C LYS A 113 -9.32 19.52 0.70
N PRO A 114 -9.85 19.31 -0.52
CA PRO A 114 -9.03 19.14 -1.73
C PRO A 114 -8.07 20.30 -2.02
N ILE A 115 -8.50 21.54 -1.74
CA ILE A 115 -7.67 22.74 -1.94
C ILE A 115 -6.50 22.77 -0.96
N GLU A 116 -6.72 22.42 0.31
CA GLU A 116 -5.67 22.40 1.33
C GLU A 116 -4.68 21.25 1.05
N ARG A 117 -5.17 20.09 0.63
CA ARG A 117 -4.31 18.96 0.19
C ARG A 117 -3.37 19.39 -0.94
N ALA A 118 -3.89 20.05 -1.97
CA ALA A 118 -3.09 20.52 -3.08
C ALA A 118 -2.04 21.55 -2.64
N ARG A 119 -2.43 22.48 -1.78
CA ARG A 119 -1.57 23.53 -1.26
C ARG A 119 -0.45 22.99 -0.36
N ILE A 120 -0.78 22.14 0.60
CA ILE A 120 0.21 21.49 1.49
C ILE A 120 1.18 20.63 0.67
N SER A 121 0.66 19.86 -0.28
CA SER A 121 1.49 19.05 -1.19
C SER A 121 2.42 19.92 -2.04
N ARG A 122 1.99 21.12 -2.43
CA ARG A 122 2.84 22.10 -3.13
C ARG A 122 4.02 22.56 -2.28
N GLU A 123 3.81 22.82 -0.99
CA GLU A 123 4.91 23.20 -0.09
C GLU A 123 5.94 22.06 0.05
N ILE A 124 5.50 20.80 0.12
CA ILE A 124 6.41 19.63 0.04
C ILE A 124 7.22 19.65 -1.27
N ALA A 125 6.55 19.91 -2.40
CA ALA A 125 7.23 19.94 -3.71
C ALA A 125 8.24 21.08 -3.83
N LEU A 126 7.94 22.24 -3.30
CA LEU A 126 8.86 23.38 -3.25
C LEU A 126 10.06 23.09 -2.34
N TRP A 127 9.84 22.48 -1.20
CA TRP A 127 10.91 22.04 -0.31
C TRP A 127 11.84 21.02 -1.00
N VAL A 128 11.27 20.00 -1.67
CA VAL A 128 12.03 19.02 -2.47
C VAL A 128 12.87 19.71 -3.53
N SER A 129 12.31 20.69 -4.26
CA SER A 129 13.02 21.47 -5.28
C SER A 129 14.20 22.25 -4.72
N LYS A 130 14.09 22.75 -3.47
CA LYS A 130 15.10 23.56 -2.81
C LYS A 130 16.20 22.70 -2.16
N ASN A 131 15.82 21.62 -1.50
CA ASN A 131 16.70 20.87 -0.58
C ASN A 131 17.30 19.61 -1.21
N ILE A 132 16.62 18.92 -2.14
CA ILE A 132 17.16 17.71 -2.78
C ILE A 132 18.14 18.08 -3.91
N LYS A 133 19.38 17.60 -3.81
CA LYS A 133 20.46 17.86 -4.79
C LYS A 133 21.07 16.57 -5.33
N PRO A 134 21.35 16.50 -6.63
CA PRO A 134 20.93 17.40 -7.73
C PRO A 134 19.41 17.50 -7.80
N LYS A 135 18.89 18.68 -8.24
CA LYS A 135 17.45 18.89 -8.35
C LYS A 135 16.74 17.76 -9.09
N PRO A 136 15.65 17.18 -8.53
CA PRO A 136 14.85 16.18 -9.23
C PRO A 136 14.22 16.74 -10.52
N VAL A 137 13.93 15.84 -11.48
CA VAL A 137 13.15 16.18 -12.67
C VAL A 137 11.73 16.61 -12.31
N CYS A 138 11.13 15.91 -11.36
CA CYS A 138 9.83 16.22 -10.77
C CYS A 138 9.73 15.59 -9.38
N LEU A 139 8.72 16.01 -8.61
CA LEU A 139 8.16 15.20 -7.54
C LEU A 139 6.92 14.49 -8.09
N THR A 140 6.93 13.16 -8.07
CA THR A 140 5.75 12.33 -8.36
C THR A 140 5.11 11.89 -7.06
N MET A 141 3.79 11.99 -6.97
CA MET A 141 3.01 11.57 -5.81
C MET A 141 1.83 10.70 -6.26
N GLU A 142 1.55 9.65 -5.55
CA GLU A 142 0.37 8.80 -5.75
C GLU A 142 -0.39 8.67 -4.44
N PRO A 143 -1.17 9.70 -4.06
CA PRO A 143 -1.79 9.75 -2.75
C PRO A 143 -2.87 8.69 -2.58
N ASP A 144 -3.12 8.32 -1.33
CA ASP A 144 -4.18 7.42 -0.91
C ASP A 144 -5.50 8.18 -0.70
N TRP A 145 -5.88 8.96 -1.69
CA TRP A 145 -7.10 9.77 -1.72
C TRP A 145 -7.99 9.36 -2.87
N ASN A 146 -9.32 9.41 -2.65
CA ASN A 146 -10.29 9.14 -3.70
C ASN A 146 -10.24 10.21 -4.81
N SER A 147 -10.67 9.82 -6.00
CA SER A 147 -10.86 10.74 -7.12
C SER A 147 -11.76 11.90 -6.70
N GLY A 148 -11.35 13.14 -6.98
CA GLY A 148 -12.03 14.35 -6.54
C GLY A 148 -11.54 14.93 -5.21
N GLU A 149 -10.78 14.18 -4.41
CA GLU A 149 -10.22 14.67 -3.14
C GLU A 149 -8.91 15.47 -3.28
N PHE A 150 -8.53 15.83 -4.51
CA PHE A 150 -7.38 16.68 -4.81
C PHE A 150 -7.71 17.69 -5.92
N ASN A 151 -7.27 18.93 -5.75
CA ASN A 151 -7.44 19.96 -6.75
C ASN A 151 -6.18 20.08 -7.61
N LEU A 152 -6.28 19.78 -8.91
CA LEU A 152 -5.19 19.92 -9.87
C LEU A 152 -4.91 21.40 -10.18
N ARG A 153 -4.29 22.10 -9.23
CA ARG A 153 -3.85 23.49 -9.33
C ARG A 153 -2.41 23.63 -8.81
N ASP A 154 -1.92 24.84 -8.76
CA ASP A 154 -0.66 25.21 -8.09
C ASP A 154 0.58 24.43 -8.58
N GLY A 155 0.62 24.10 -9.87
CA GLY A 155 1.77 23.44 -10.51
C GLY A 155 1.66 21.92 -10.63
N TRP A 156 0.68 21.28 -9.98
CA TRP A 156 0.42 19.86 -10.11
C TRP A 156 -0.23 19.49 -11.45
N ARG A 157 0.13 18.33 -11.98
CA ARG A 157 -0.39 17.78 -13.25
C ARG A 157 -0.64 16.29 -13.10
N SER A 158 -1.65 15.76 -13.79
CA SER A 158 -1.80 14.31 -13.93
C SER A 158 -0.62 13.74 -14.73
N SER A 159 0.00 12.71 -14.18
CA SER A 159 1.15 12.03 -14.82
C SER A 159 0.68 10.97 -15.81
N LYS A 160 1.41 10.84 -16.93
CA LYS A 160 1.29 9.70 -17.86
C LYS A 160 2.07 8.46 -17.39
N ASN A 161 2.88 8.61 -16.33
CA ASN A 161 3.80 7.59 -15.84
C ASN A 161 3.28 6.91 -14.57
N THR A 162 2.12 6.26 -14.63
CA THR A 162 1.54 5.51 -13.51
C THR A 162 2.51 4.47 -12.96
N ILE A 163 2.71 4.48 -11.64
CA ILE A 163 3.51 3.51 -10.89
C ILE A 163 2.59 2.55 -10.15
N LEU A 164 1.66 3.08 -9.33
CA LEU A 164 0.61 2.32 -8.67
C LEU A 164 -0.72 2.52 -9.40
N ILE A 165 -1.46 1.44 -9.61
CA ILE A 165 -2.74 1.48 -10.31
C ILE A 165 -3.76 2.23 -9.44
N PRO A 166 -4.43 3.29 -9.97
CA PRO A 166 -5.36 4.07 -9.17
C PRO A 166 -6.72 3.38 -8.97
N ARG A 167 -7.11 2.47 -9.87
CA ARG A 167 -8.35 1.70 -9.73
C ARG A 167 -8.08 0.53 -8.78
N THR A 168 -8.81 0.45 -7.70
CA THR A 168 -8.68 -0.57 -6.67
C THR A 168 -10.04 -0.99 -6.12
N LEU A 169 -10.06 -1.73 -5.04
CA LEU A 169 -11.21 -2.09 -4.27
C LEU A 169 -10.82 -1.97 -2.79
N ILE A 170 -11.58 -1.21 -2.03
CA ILE A 170 -11.31 -0.94 -0.63
C ILE A 170 -12.49 -1.39 0.21
N LEU A 171 -12.29 -2.34 1.11
CA LEU A 171 -13.29 -2.72 2.09
C LEU A 171 -13.18 -1.85 3.34
N ASP A 172 -14.33 -1.44 3.85
CA ASP A 172 -14.48 -0.85 5.17
C ASP A 172 -14.65 -1.97 6.21
N LEU A 173 -13.57 -2.25 6.97
CA LEU A 173 -13.55 -3.30 7.98
C LEU A 173 -14.21 -2.90 9.31
N THR A 174 -14.76 -1.70 9.44
CA THR A 174 -15.61 -1.33 10.58
C THR A 174 -16.96 -2.05 10.55
N GLN A 175 -17.39 -2.50 9.35
CA GLN A 175 -18.58 -3.29 9.12
C GLN A 175 -18.45 -4.69 9.73
N ASN A 176 -19.59 -5.31 10.11
CA ASN A 176 -19.59 -6.69 10.59
C ASN A 176 -19.37 -7.71 9.45
N GLU A 177 -19.13 -8.98 9.80
CA GLU A 177 -18.83 -10.03 8.82
C GLU A 177 -19.96 -10.31 7.84
N ASP A 178 -21.20 -10.26 8.30
CA ASP A 178 -22.38 -10.49 7.46
C ASP A 178 -22.55 -9.38 6.43
N GLU A 179 -22.29 -8.12 6.82
CA GLU A 179 -22.30 -6.97 5.91
C GLU A 179 -21.19 -7.09 4.83
N LEU A 180 -19.99 -7.51 5.25
CA LEU A 180 -18.90 -7.77 4.30
C LEU A 180 -19.23 -8.90 3.34
N LEU A 181 -19.78 -10.01 3.84
CA LEU A 181 -20.22 -11.14 3.02
C LEU A 181 -21.36 -10.74 2.06
N ALA A 182 -22.33 -9.93 2.52
CA ALA A 182 -23.47 -9.51 1.70
C ALA A 182 -23.03 -8.71 0.45
N LYS A 183 -21.93 -7.97 0.54
CA LYS A 183 -21.35 -7.22 -0.59
C LYS A 183 -20.60 -8.09 -1.60
N MET A 184 -20.25 -9.32 -1.23
CA MET A 184 -19.55 -10.24 -2.13
C MET A 184 -20.52 -10.85 -3.15
N SER A 185 -19.99 -11.24 -4.32
CA SER A 185 -20.76 -11.99 -5.30
C SER A 185 -21.26 -13.32 -4.73
N LYS A 186 -22.43 -13.78 -5.19
CA LYS A 186 -23.01 -15.09 -4.80
C LYS A 186 -21.99 -16.24 -4.97
N LYS A 187 -21.24 -16.20 -6.07
CA LYS A 187 -20.20 -17.20 -6.40
C LYS A 187 -19.06 -17.19 -5.40
N THR A 188 -18.57 -16.02 -5.01
CA THR A 188 -17.50 -15.86 -4.00
C THR A 188 -17.93 -16.44 -2.66
N ARG A 189 -19.12 -16.07 -2.15
CA ARG A 189 -19.67 -16.64 -0.90
C ARG A 189 -19.82 -18.15 -0.95
N GLN A 190 -20.29 -18.69 -2.09
CA GLN A 190 -20.43 -20.13 -2.28
C GLN A 190 -19.07 -20.85 -2.20
N TYR A 191 -18.03 -20.27 -2.83
CA TYR A 191 -16.69 -20.84 -2.84
C TYR A 191 -16.04 -20.82 -1.45
N ILE A 192 -16.15 -19.71 -0.71
CA ILE A 192 -15.69 -19.60 0.67
C ILE A 192 -16.31 -20.68 1.52
N ARG A 193 -17.64 -20.86 1.48
CA ARG A 193 -18.37 -21.83 2.29
C ARG A 193 -18.03 -23.27 1.92
N LYS A 194 -18.02 -23.59 0.61
CA LYS A 194 -17.80 -24.97 0.13
C LYS A 194 -16.39 -25.47 0.45
N SER A 195 -15.37 -24.62 0.34
CA SER A 195 -13.96 -25.01 0.52
C SER A 195 -13.44 -24.75 1.95
N GLY A 196 -14.21 -24.05 2.79
CA GLY A 196 -13.76 -23.68 4.15
C GLY A 196 -13.52 -24.87 5.09
N GLY A 197 -14.14 -26.04 4.82
CA GLY A 197 -13.90 -27.27 5.58
C GLY A 197 -12.59 -27.98 5.24
N GLU A 198 -12.10 -27.82 4.02
CA GLU A 198 -10.94 -28.54 3.46
C GLU A 198 -9.65 -27.70 3.50
N VAL A 199 -9.78 -26.37 3.53
CA VAL A 199 -8.64 -25.43 3.49
C VAL A 199 -8.33 -24.91 4.88
N ARG A 200 -7.08 -25.01 5.30
CA ARG A 200 -6.57 -24.38 6.53
C ARG A 200 -5.78 -23.12 6.18
N VAL A 201 -6.03 -22.05 6.92
CA VAL A 201 -5.31 -20.78 6.72
C VAL A 201 -4.60 -20.40 8.01
N ARG A 202 -3.34 -20.01 7.90
CA ARG A 202 -2.55 -19.50 9.02
C ARG A 202 -1.50 -18.51 8.58
N GLN A 203 -1.01 -17.72 9.51
CA GLN A 203 0.12 -16.82 9.28
C GLN A 203 1.42 -17.63 9.14
N LEU A 204 2.32 -17.15 8.29
CA LEU A 204 3.63 -17.72 8.03
C LEU A 204 4.69 -16.91 8.78
N PHE A 205 5.65 -17.61 9.38
CA PHE A 205 6.72 -16.98 10.16
C PHE A 205 8.11 -17.49 9.79
N SER A 206 8.24 -18.76 9.41
CA SER A 206 9.55 -19.35 9.15
C SER A 206 10.06 -18.97 7.76
N LYS A 207 11.39 -19.00 7.63
CA LYS A 207 12.05 -18.75 6.34
C LYS A 207 11.63 -19.75 5.27
N GLU A 208 11.49 -21.02 5.65
CA GLU A 208 11.09 -22.12 4.78
C GLU A 208 9.66 -21.93 4.25
N GLU A 209 8.74 -21.46 5.10
CA GLU A 209 7.37 -21.13 4.69
C GLU A 209 7.33 -19.94 3.74
N ILE A 210 8.12 -18.89 4.01
CA ILE A 210 8.25 -17.74 3.13
C ILE A 210 8.85 -18.17 1.78
N ASP A 211 9.87 -19.02 1.81
CA ASP A 211 10.48 -19.57 0.60
C ASP A 211 9.47 -20.36 -0.23
N ARG A 212 8.62 -21.18 0.41
CA ARG A 212 7.54 -21.88 -0.28
C ARG A 212 6.50 -20.92 -0.88
N ALA A 213 6.12 -19.87 -0.17
CA ALA A 213 5.24 -18.83 -0.71
C ALA A 213 5.84 -18.16 -1.94
N LEU A 214 7.16 -17.89 -1.95
CA LEU A 214 7.86 -17.31 -3.08
C LEU A 214 7.93 -18.27 -4.29
N GLU A 215 8.05 -19.58 -4.10
CA GLU A 215 7.94 -20.55 -5.18
C GLU A 215 6.56 -20.49 -5.84
N ILE A 216 5.48 -20.47 -5.04
CA ILE A 216 4.10 -20.30 -5.55
C ILE A 216 3.97 -18.95 -6.30
N TYR A 217 4.68 -17.91 -5.85
CA TYR A 217 4.67 -16.63 -6.53
C TYR A 217 5.35 -16.68 -7.90
N VAL A 218 6.50 -17.37 -8.00
CA VAL A 218 7.18 -17.63 -9.28
C VAL A 218 6.27 -18.36 -10.28
N GLU A 219 5.59 -19.43 -9.83
CA GLU A 219 4.62 -20.16 -10.67
C GLU A 219 3.48 -19.24 -11.14
N THR A 220 2.93 -18.45 -10.21
CA THR A 220 1.86 -17.50 -10.52
C THR A 220 2.31 -16.44 -11.51
N ALA A 221 3.52 -15.90 -11.34
CA ALA A 221 4.09 -14.88 -12.23
C ALA A 221 4.32 -15.43 -13.65
N LYS A 222 4.84 -16.65 -13.76
CA LYS A 222 5.01 -17.33 -15.07
C LYS A 222 3.67 -17.51 -15.79
N ARG A 223 2.65 -17.99 -15.08
CA ARG A 223 1.31 -18.22 -15.63
C ARG A 223 0.61 -16.93 -16.03
N ALA A 224 0.77 -15.86 -15.25
CA ALA A 224 0.12 -14.56 -15.47
C ALA A 224 0.95 -13.59 -16.31
N GLY A 225 2.21 -13.90 -16.62
CA GLY A 225 3.06 -13.12 -17.53
C GLY A 225 3.56 -11.80 -16.93
N PHE A 226 3.83 -11.72 -15.63
CA PHE A 226 4.39 -10.52 -14.99
C PHE A 226 5.78 -10.76 -14.38
N ALA A 227 6.56 -9.68 -14.26
CA ALA A 227 7.88 -9.73 -13.65
C ALA A 227 7.81 -9.61 -12.12
N ILE A 228 8.72 -10.30 -11.44
CA ILE A 228 8.88 -10.27 -9.98
C ILE A 228 10.29 -9.78 -9.61
N HIS A 229 10.48 -9.41 -8.35
CA HIS A 229 11.79 -9.08 -7.79
C HIS A 229 12.61 -10.34 -7.50
N SER A 230 13.87 -10.16 -7.08
CA SER A 230 14.69 -11.25 -6.57
C SER A 230 14.15 -11.78 -5.23
N LYS A 231 14.49 -13.02 -4.89
CA LYS A 231 14.11 -13.64 -3.60
C LYS A 231 14.58 -12.79 -2.41
N ASP A 232 15.81 -12.27 -2.48
CA ASP A 232 16.39 -11.42 -1.44
C ASP A 232 15.58 -10.15 -1.18
N TYR A 233 15.00 -9.55 -2.23
CA TYR A 233 14.11 -8.40 -2.05
C TYR A 233 12.92 -8.70 -1.15
N TYR A 234 12.32 -9.88 -1.28
CA TYR A 234 11.15 -10.28 -0.48
C TYR A 234 11.55 -10.61 0.97
N HIS A 235 12.70 -11.24 1.19
CA HIS A 235 13.22 -11.45 2.54
C HIS A 235 13.55 -10.13 3.23
N GLU A 236 14.17 -9.18 2.52
CA GLU A 236 14.42 -7.82 3.06
C GLU A 236 13.10 -7.08 3.34
N LEU A 237 12.07 -7.22 2.50
CA LEU A 237 10.74 -6.67 2.77
C LEU A 237 10.21 -7.19 4.11
N TYR A 238 10.19 -8.51 4.30
CA TYR A 238 9.70 -9.12 5.54
C TYR A 238 10.48 -8.62 6.76
N LYS A 239 11.81 -8.61 6.66
CA LYS A 239 12.70 -8.14 7.72
C LYS A 239 12.52 -6.65 8.07
N LYS A 240 12.42 -5.78 7.05
CA LYS A 240 12.34 -4.32 7.27
C LYS A 240 10.98 -3.85 7.74
N MET A 241 9.93 -4.47 7.26
CA MET A 241 8.57 -4.16 7.67
C MET A 241 8.18 -4.87 8.98
N GLY A 242 8.79 -6.02 9.30
CA GLY A 242 8.50 -6.78 10.51
C GLY A 242 7.01 -7.11 10.65
N GLU A 243 6.41 -6.82 11.80
CA GLU A 243 4.99 -7.06 12.08
C GLU A 243 4.04 -6.33 11.12
N ASN A 244 4.51 -5.27 10.47
CA ASN A 244 3.77 -4.56 9.43
C ASN A 244 3.75 -5.26 8.07
N SER A 245 4.26 -6.52 8.00
CA SER A 245 4.31 -7.29 6.75
C SER A 245 3.83 -8.74 6.94
N PRO A 246 2.58 -8.95 7.42
CA PRO A 246 2.06 -10.30 7.64
C PRO A 246 1.87 -11.05 6.32
N ILE A 247 2.13 -12.37 6.39
CA ILE A 247 1.95 -13.30 5.28
C ILE A 247 1.03 -14.41 5.76
N PHE A 248 0.01 -14.75 4.95
CA PHE A 248 -0.89 -15.88 5.23
C PHE A 248 -0.73 -16.94 4.16
N GLY A 249 -0.72 -18.20 4.58
CA GLY A 249 -0.72 -19.37 3.71
C GLY A 249 -2.03 -20.14 3.81
N ALA A 250 -2.49 -20.69 2.69
CA ALA A 250 -3.58 -21.66 2.64
C ALA A 250 -3.03 -23.04 2.35
N PHE A 251 -3.49 -24.01 3.12
CA PHE A 251 -3.01 -25.40 3.13
C PHE A 251 -4.16 -26.36 2.86
N ILE A 252 -3.87 -27.41 2.10
CA ILE A 252 -4.75 -28.56 1.88
C ILE A 252 -4.03 -29.85 2.30
N GLU A 253 -4.76 -30.93 2.56
CA GLU A 253 -4.17 -32.23 2.80
C GLU A 253 -3.54 -32.78 1.49
N LYS A 254 -2.38 -33.43 1.58
CA LYS A 254 -1.73 -34.08 0.43
C LYS A 254 -2.54 -35.27 -0.02
N GLU A 255 -2.77 -35.43 -1.32
CA GLU A 255 -3.55 -36.54 -1.90
C GLU A 255 -2.98 -37.93 -1.61
N GLN A 256 -1.70 -38.06 -1.19
CA GLN A 256 -1.02 -39.33 -0.89
C GLN A 256 -0.71 -39.52 0.60
N GLY A 257 -1.35 -38.75 1.48
CA GLY A 257 -1.16 -38.90 2.92
C GLY A 257 -1.72 -40.21 3.40
N LYS A 258 -0.86 -41.06 4.06
CA LYS A 258 -1.32 -42.22 4.81
C LYS A 258 -2.39 -41.76 5.80
N SER A 259 -3.47 -42.54 5.92
CA SER A 259 -4.46 -42.32 6.97
C SER A 259 -3.72 -42.27 8.32
N ILE A 260 -3.80 -41.10 8.99
CA ILE A 260 -3.13 -40.91 10.28
C ILE A 260 -3.83 -41.82 11.28
N GLU A 261 -3.08 -42.74 11.90
CA GLU A 261 -3.61 -43.61 12.93
C GLU A 261 -4.11 -42.81 14.12
N LYS A 262 -5.38 -43.00 14.49
CA LYS A 262 -6.07 -42.28 15.57
C LYS A 262 -5.51 -42.55 16.98
N ASN A 263 -4.55 -43.49 17.12
CA ASN A 263 -4.01 -43.95 18.41
C ASN A 263 -2.73 -43.23 18.88
N LYS A 264 -2.32 -42.14 18.20
CA LYS A 264 -1.15 -41.33 18.62
C LYS A 264 -1.56 -40.30 19.69
N ASN A 265 -0.59 -39.92 20.53
CA ASN A 265 -0.84 -38.79 21.44
C ASN A 265 -1.19 -37.52 20.64
N THR A 266 -1.81 -36.56 21.30
CA THR A 266 -2.34 -35.35 20.64
C THR A 266 -1.25 -34.54 19.91
N GLU A 267 -0.04 -34.47 20.46
CA GLU A 267 1.07 -33.71 19.89
C GLU A 267 1.62 -34.35 18.62
N ASP A 268 1.86 -35.67 18.66
CA ASP A 268 2.32 -36.45 17.50
C ASP A 268 1.27 -36.44 16.37
N TYR A 269 0.00 -36.55 16.72
CA TYR A 269 -1.11 -36.43 15.77
C TYR A 269 -1.12 -35.08 15.07
N ILE A 270 -1.00 -33.98 15.83
CA ILE A 270 -0.95 -32.59 15.29
C ILE A 270 0.30 -32.42 14.41
N ALA A 271 1.48 -32.86 14.86
CA ALA A 271 2.73 -32.76 14.11
C ALA A 271 2.67 -33.52 12.78
N GLU A 272 2.12 -34.75 12.77
CA GLU A 272 1.95 -35.53 11.56
C GLU A 272 0.91 -34.91 10.61
N LYS A 273 -0.17 -34.39 11.15
CA LYS A 273 -1.19 -33.68 10.38
C LYS A 273 -0.62 -32.42 9.71
N LEU A 274 0.24 -31.67 10.39
CA LEU A 274 0.94 -30.51 9.82
C LEU A 274 1.92 -30.92 8.71
N LYS A 275 2.65 -32.02 8.87
CA LYS A 275 3.54 -32.59 7.84
C LYS A 275 2.81 -33.07 6.59
N ASN A 276 1.56 -33.50 6.75
CA ASN A 276 0.72 -33.99 5.65
C ASN A 276 -0.02 -32.86 4.92
N GLN A 277 0.27 -31.59 5.21
CA GLN A 277 -0.31 -30.44 4.53
C GLN A 277 0.62 -29.90 3.45
N GLU A 278 0.02 -29.37 2.38
CA GLU A 278 0.70 -28.66 1.32
C GLU A 278 0.20 -27.22 1.26
N MET A 279 1.11 -26.24 1.23
CA MET A 279 0.77 -24.86 0.96
C MET A 279 0.45 -24.69 -0.52
N VAL A 280 -0.78 -24.25 -0.82
CA VAL A 280 -1.29 -24.11 -2.19
C VAL A 280 -1.65 -22.67 -2.59
N ALA A 281 -1.68 -21.76 -1.63
CA ALA A 281 -1.84 -20.33 -1.89
C ALA A 281 -1.22 -19.50 -0.77
N PHE A 282 -0.85 -18.26 -1.08
CA PHE A 282 -0.42 -17.29 -0.09
C PHE A 282 -0.91 -15.89 -0.42
N LEU A 283 -0.94 -15.02 0.61
CA LEU A 283 -1.26 -13.60 0.51
C LEU A 283 -0.36 -12.82 1.45
N TRP A 284 0.28 -11.76 0.95
CA TRP A 284 1.28 -10.96 1.65
C TRP A 284 0.87 -9.49 1.68
N PHE A 285 0.96 -8.86 2.84
CA PHE A 285 0.51 -7.49 3.08
C PHE A 285 1.65 -6.54 3.43
N ALA A 286 1.41 -5.26 3.21
CA ALA A 286 1.91 -4.19 4.05
C ALA A 286 0.75 -3.68 4.90
N GLN A 287 0.97 -3.49 6.21
CA GLN A 287 -0.06 -3.12 7.17
C GLN A 287 0.42 -1.94 8.02
N SER A 288 -0.44 -0.93 8.19
CA SER A 288 -0.39 0.03 9.28
C SER A 288 -1.54 -0.27 10.26
N ASP A 289 -1.67 0.45 11.35
CA ASP A 289 -2.75 0.22 12.31
C ASP A 289 -4.14 0.39 11.69
N ASN A 290 -4.26 1.18 10.64
CA ASN A 290 -5.54 1.49 10.02
C ASN A 290 -5.75 0.88 8.62
N VAL A 291 -4.67 0.50 7.91
CA VAL A 291 -4.74 0.08 6.51
C VAL A 291 -3.98 -1.21 6.29
N ALA A 292 -4.65 -2.24 5.76
CA ALA A 292 -4.03 -3.41 5.17
C ALA A 292 -4.01 -3.27 3.65
N PHE A 293 -2.84 -3.41 3.05
CA PHE A 293 -2.60 -3.26 1.63
C PHE A 293 -2.00 -4.54 1.06
N GLU A 294 -2.68 -5.20 0.12
CA GLU A 294 -2.17 -6.40 -0.53
C GLU A 294 -0.95 -6.09 -1.38
N LEU A 295 0.19 -6.68 -1.05
CA LEU A 295 1.41 -6.53 -1.85
C LEU A 295 1.53 -7.63 -2.89
N TYR A 296 1.48 -8.89 -2.44
CA TYR A 296 1.73 -10.05 -3.28
C TYR A 296 0.78 -11.19 -2.92
N GLY A 297 0.51 -12.06 -3.89
CA GLY A 297 -0.27 -13.26 -3.68
C GLY A 297 -0.06 -14.24 -4.82
N GLY A 298 -0.25 -15.50 -4.52
CA GLY A 298 -0.11 -16.56 -5.48
C GLY A 298 -0.98 -17.77 -5.14
N VAL A 299 -1.22 -18.60 -6.14
CA VAL A 299 -1.99 -19.83 -6.01
C VAL A 299 -1.47 -20.87 -7.00
N THR A 300 -1.29 -22.10 -6.52
CA THR A 300 -0.94 -23.28 -7.36
C THR A 300 -2.17 -23.76 -8.14
N GLU A 301 -1.98 -24.72 -9.05
CA GLU A 301 -3.09 -25.36 -9.74
C GLU A 301 -4.01 -26.11 -8.77
N ALA A 302 -3.44 -26.84 -7.79
CA ALA A 302 -4.19 -27.51 -6.72
C ALA A 302 -5.00 -26.52 -5.90
N GLY A 303 -4.42 -25.36 -5.55
CA GLY A 303 -5.10 -24.28 -4.85
C GLY A 303 -6.24 -23.66 -5.66
N GLN A 304 -6.13 -23.61 -7.00
CA GLN A 304 -7.24 -23.16 -7.84
C GLN A 304 -8.38 -24.20 -7.89
N LYS A 305 -8.05 -25.48 -8.00
CA LYS A 305 -9.03 -26.59 -8.00
C LYS A 305 -9.80 -26.64 -6.68
N SER A 306 -9.09 -26.56 -5.54
CA SER A 306 -9.67 -26.52 -4.19
C SER A 306 -10.29 -25.17 -3.83
N ARG A 307 -10.10 -24.12 -4.66
CA ARG A 307 -10.56 -22.73 -4.40
C ARG A 307 -9.98 -22.14 -3.11
N ALA A 308 -8.79 -22.58 -2.72
CA ALA A 308 -8.12 -22.17 -1.50
C ALA A 308 -7.88 -20.65 -1.43
N ASN A 309 -7.67 -19.99 -2.59
CA ASN A 309 -7.49 -18.55 -2.68
C ASN A 309 -8.73 -17.74 -2.21
N TYR A 310 -9.95 -18.29 -2.30
CA TYR A 310 -11.15 -17.63 -1.79
C TYR A 310 -11.23 -17.68 -0.27
N VAL A 311 -10.95 -18.85 0.31
CA VAL A 311 -10.92 -19.04 1.77
C VAL A 311 -9.78 -18.23 2.37
N LEU A 312 -8.58 -18.30 1.78
CA LEU A 312 -7.42 -17.51 2.20
C LEU A 312 -7.74 -16.01 2.29
N LYS A 313 -8.32 -15.46 1.24
CA LYS A 313 -8.64 -14.03 1.20
C LYS A 313 -9.70 -13.67 2.23
N TRP A 314 -10.74 -14.47 2.40
CA TRP A 314 -11.75 -14.23 3.41
C TRP A 314 -11.16 -14.25 4.82
N ILE A 315 -10.41 -15.29 5.17
CA ILE A 315 -9.76 -15.38 6.48
C ILE A 315 -8.77 -14.23 6.71
N ALA A 316 -8.01 -13.83 5.68
CA ALA A 316 -7.12 -12.69 5.79
C ALA A 316 -7.87 -11.37 6.02
N ILE A 317 -9.03 -11.15 5.40
CA ILE A 317 -9.90 -9.99 5.66
C ILE A 317 -10.35 -9.97 7.13
N ILE A 318 -10.83 -11.10 7.65
CA ILE A 318 -11.26 -11.22 9.05
C ILE A 318 -10.09 -11.03 10.02
N GLU A 319 -8.94 -11.61 9.71
CA GLU A 319 -7.74 -11.44 10.54
C GLU A 319 -7.31 -9.97 10.61
N MET A 320 -7.33 -9.23 9.48
CA MET A 320 -7.04 -7.79 9.48
C MET A 320 -8.06 -7.00 10.31
N LYS A 321 -9.35 -7.35 10.20
CA LYS A 321 -10.40 -6.76 11.05
C LYS A 321 -10.13 -7.01 12.53
N ASN A 322 -9.78 -8.25 12.93
CA ASN A 322 -9.48 -8.62 14.32
C ASN A 322 -8.25 -7.88 14.87
N ARG A 323 -7.30 -7.49 14.02
CA ARG A 323 -6.15 -6.61 14.35
C ARG A 323 -6.53 -5.14 14.52
N GLY A 324 -7.80 -4.77 14.33
CA GLY A 324 -8.26 -3.39 14.43
C GLY A 324 -8.06 -2.54 13.17
N VAL A 325 -7.61 -3.14 12.07
CA VAL A 325 -7.48 -2.46 10.78
C VAL A 325 -8.86 -2.02 10.29
N LYS A 326 -8.96 -0.79 9.80
CA LYS A 326 -10.23 -0.18 9.36
C LYS A 326 -10.45 -0.27 7.84
N ARG A 327 -9.39 -0.35 7.06
CA ARG A 327 -9.43 -0.38 5.59
C ARG A 327 -8.59 -1.52 5.04
N TYR A 328 -9.17 -2.27 4.10
CA TYR A 328 -8.46 -3.33 3.39
C TYR A 328 -8.43 -2.99 1.89
N ASP A 329 -7.27 -2.67 1.37
CA ASP A 329 -7.04 -2.32 -0.04
C ASP A 329 -6.48 -3.52 -0.81
N PHE A 330 -7.19 -3.94 -1.83
CA PHE A 330 -6.82 -5.07 -2.70
C PHE A 330 -5.66 -4.75 -3.66
N ASN A 331 -5.17 -3.53 -3.69
CA ASN A 331 -4.07 -3.07 -4.55
C ASN A 331 -4.31 -3.35 -6.04
N GLY A 332 -4.66 -2.35 -6.76
CA GLY A 332 -4.71 -2.30 -8.23
C GLY A 332 -5.64 -3.33 -8.90
N LEU A 333 -6.57 -2.83 -9.69
CA LEU A 333 -7.41 -3.60 -10.57
C LEU A 333 -7.01 -3.36 -12.03
N LEU A 334 -6.51 -4.41 -12.69
CA LEU A 334 -6.31 -4.46 -14.15
C LEU A 334 -7.51 -5.19 -14.79
N ASN A 335 -7.64 -5.12 -16.10
CA ASN A 335 -8.70 -5.86 -16.81
C ASN A 335 -8.25 -7.31 -17.11
N ASP A 336 -7.94 -8.08 -16.07
CA ASP A 336 -7.40 -9.43 -16.15
C ASP A 336 -8.14 -10.43 -15.24
N GLY A 337 -7.71 -11.68 -15.22
CA GLY A 337 -8.29 -12.73 -14.39
C GLY A 337 -8.14 -12.47 -12.89
N ILE A 338 -7.02 -11.84 -12.47
CA ILE A 338 -6.75 -11.52 -11.06
C ILE A 338 -7.74 -10.45 -10.59
N SER A 339 -7.97 -9.43 -11.40
CA SER A 339 -8.93 -8.35 -11.09
C SER A 339 -10.37 -8.86 -11.02
N ARG A 340 -10.76 -9.76 -11.93
CA ARG A 340 -12.07 -10.41 -11.86
C ARG A 340 -12.26 -11.24 -10.58
N PHE A 341 -11.21 -11.90 -10.10
CA PHE A 341 -11.22 -12.58 -8.82
C PHE A 341 -11.41 -11.60 -7.66
N LYS A 342 -10.62 -10.51 -7.62
CA LYS A 342 -10.71 -9.45 -6.59
C LYS A 342 -12.10 -8.81 -6.57
N ALA A 343 -12.65 -8.45 -7.73
CA ALA A 343 -13.97 -7.84 -7.86
C ALA A 343 -15.13 -8.70 -7.30
N GLY A 344 -14.92 -10.01 -7.13
CA GLY A 344 -15.89 -10.87 -6.49
C GLY A 344 -16.08 -10.63 -4.99
N PHE A 345 -15.17 -9.89 -4.33
CA PHE A 345 -15.19 -9.65 -2.88
C PHE A 345 -15.93 -8.37 -2.46
N ALA A 346 -16.39 -7.55 -3.40
CA ALA A 346 -17.22 -6.39 -3.12
C ALA A 346 -18.21 -6.14 -4.28
N ASN A 347 -19.11 -5.17 -4.08
CA ASN A 347 -20.07 -4.71 -5.07
C ASN A 347 -19.75 -3.31 -5.63
N HIS A 348 -18.54 -2.83 -5.39
CA HIS A 348 -18.04 -1.52 -5.84
C HIS A 348 -16.57 -1.62 -6.25
N GLU A 349 -16.10 -0.57 -6.89
CA GLU A 349 -14.68 -0.31 -7.16
C GLU A 349 -14.37 1.12 -6.71
N ASP A 350 -13.13 1.35 -6.31
CA ASP A 350 -12.64 2.65 -5.89
C ASP A 350 -11.67 3.20 -6.95
N LEU A 351 -11.76 4.50 -7.18
CA LEU A 351 -10.85 5.23 -8.04
C LEU A 351 -10.11 6.28 -7.21
N LEU A 352 -8.82 6.08 -7.03
CA LEU A 352 -7.95 7.04 -6.38
C LEU A 352 -7.57 8.18 -7.33
N VAL A 353 -7.04 9.27 -6.78
CA VAL A 353 -6.57 10.45 -7.55
C VAL A 353 -5.60 10.08 -8.66
N GLY A 354 -4.83 8.99 -8.49
CA GLY A 354 -3.84 8.52 -9.44
C GLY A 354 -2.49 9.21 -9.28
N THR A 355 -1.70 9.18 -10.35
CA THR A 355 -0.33 9.69 -10.35
C THR A 355 -0.31 11.18 -10.65
N LEU A 356 0.29 11.95 -9.78
CA LEU A 356 0.46 13.39 -9.87
C LEU A 356 1.94 13.74 -10.00
N ASP A 357 2.29 14.63 -10.92
CA ASP A 357 3.62 15.17 -11.07
C ASP A 357 3.64 16.67 -10.76
N PHE A 358 4.62 17.09 -9.95
CA PHE A 358 5.01 18.48 -9.81
C PHE A 358 6.33 18.71 -10.55
N PRO A 359 6.35 19.35 -11.73
CA PRO A 359 7.56 19.61 -12.49
C PRO A 359 8.54 20.50 -11.70
N ILE A 360 9.82 20.09 -11.60
CA ILE A 360 10.86 20.86 -10.91
C ILE A 360 11.94 21.35 -11.87
N SER A 361 12.30 20.52 -12.85
CA SER A 361 13.36 20.82 -13.82
C SER A 361 12.80 20.99 -15.23
N LYS A 362 13.50 21.77 -16.07
CA LYS A 362 13.17 21.89 -17.52
C LYS A 362 13.21 20.53 -18.22
N THR A 363 13.99 19.57 -17.72
CA THR A 363 14.05 18.19 -18.24
C THR A 363 12.77 17.37 -17.98
N TYR A 364 11.79 17.90 -17.26
CA TYR A 364 10.50 17.25 -17.06
C TYR A 364 9.77 16.93 -18.38
N PHE A 365 9.92 17.79 -19.38
CA PHE A 365 9.34 17.54 -20.71
C PHE A 365 9.86 16.21 -21.29
N VAL A 366 11.17 15.97 -21.23
CA VAL A 366 11.79 14.73 -21.68
C VAL A 366 11.27 13.54 -20.86
N TRP A 367 11.21 13.68 -19.52
CA TRP A 367 10.68 12.65 -18.64
C TRP A 367 9.25 12.27 -18.98
N ASN A 368 8.37 13.24 -19.10
CA ASN A 368 6.93 13.01 -19.32
C ASN A 368 6.60 12.48 -20.72
N SER A 369 7.38 12.84 -21.75
CA SER A 369 7.13 12.45 -23.14
C SER A 369 7.87 11.15 -23.51
N PHE A 370 9.10 10.98 -23.05
CA PHE A 370 9.97 9.89 -23.48
C PHE A 370 9.79 8.60 -22.68
N LEU A 371 9.57 8.70 -21.38
CA LEU A 371 9.49 7.54 -20.50
C LEU A 371 8.33 6.58 -20.84
N PRO A 372 7.10 7.04 -21.16
CA PRO A 372 6.03 6.14 -21.58
C PRO A 372 6.37 5.35 -22.85
N THR A 373 7.04 6.01 -23.80
CA THR A 373 7.47 5.39 -25.06
C THR A 373 8.57 4.36 -24.82
N ALA A 374 9.58 4.69 -24.02
CA ALA A 374 10.65 3.77 -23.64
C ALA A 374 10.10 2.53 -22.91
N LYS A 375 9.16 2.70 -21.98
CA LYS A 375 8.48 1.58 -21.29
C LYS A 375 7.73 0.67 -22.26
N LYS A 376 7.06 1.22 -23.28
CA LYS A 376 6.37 0.43 -24.32
C LYS A 376 7.35 -0.38 -25.16
N ILE A 377 8.49 0.21 -25.54
CA ILE A 377 9.55 -0.45 -26.32
C ILE A 377 10.15 -1.61 -25.52
N VAL A 378 10.57 -1.36 -24.26
CA VAL A 378 11.17 -2.39 -23.41
C VAL A 378 10.19 -3.56 -23.15
N ARG A 379 8.88 -3.28 -23.02
CA ARG A 379 7.86 -4.33 -22.88
C ARG A 379 7.69 -5.17 -24.14
N LYS A 380 7.90 -4.61 -25.34
CA LYS A 380 7.85 -5.37 -26.61
C LYS A 380 9.04 -6.31 -26.77
N PHE A 381 10.21 -5.95 -26.26
CA PHE A 381 11.42 -6.79 -26.32
C PHE A 381 11.50 -7.84 -25.20
N LYS A 382 10.62 -7.78 -24.17
CA LYS A 382 10.56 -8.77 -23.10
C LYS A 382 9.43 -9.82 -23.29
N LYS A 383 8.66 -9.72 -24.35
CA LYS A 383 7.75 -10.74 -24.82
C LYS A 383 8.43 -11.60 -25.90
#